data_b05362a61be6621a50e9441e777a42b2
#
_entry.id   b05362a61be6621a50e9441e777a42b2
#
_cell.length_a   1.000
_cell.length_b   1.000
_cell.length_c   1.000
_cell.angle_alpha   90.00
_cell.angle_beta   90.00
_cell.angle_gamma   90.00
#
_symmetry.space_group_name_H-M   'P 1'
#
loop_
_entity.id
_entity.type
_entity.pdbx_description
1 polymer ?
#
loop_
_entity_poly.entity_id
_entity_poly.type
_entity_poly.pdbx_seq_one_letter_code
_entity_poly.pdbx_strand_id
1 'polypeptide(L)'
;MAKGYAQRQGVDFDEVFAPVARIETVRVLLALAAQGGREVHHMDVKSAFLNGDLIETVFVQQPPGFIIGNGDKVLKLRKALYGLRQAPRAWNSKLDKELVALGFVRRKLEHVVYRRRSKNSFLLVGVYVDDLIIFGPNVRDIKQFKSEMMKKFSMSDLGLLSYYLGIEVKQGDGGITLSQSSYAVKILEGAGMKNCNPCDTPMECRLKLCKKKGGEAVDPTAYRSIIGSLRYIVNTRPDLAYAVGVVSRYMEAPGREHWLLLNIF
;
A
#
# COMPACT_ATOMS: atom_id res chain seq x y z
N MET A 1 9.65 -18.48 2.97
CA MET A 1 8.31 -18.03 3.42
C MET A 1 7.59 -19.15 4.14
N ALA A 2 6.91 -18.83 5.24
CA ALA A 2 6.03 -19.80 5.92
C ALA A 2 4.73 -20.00 5.13
N LYS A 3 4.14 -21.20 5.26
CA LYS A 3 2.88 -21.59 4.60
C LYS A 3 1.67 -21.16 5.46
N GLY A 4 1.47 -19.85 5.67
CA GLY A 4 0.40 -19.32 6.53
C GLY A 4 -1.02 -19.69 6.10
N TYR A 5 -1.22 -20.11 4.85
CA TYR A 5 -2.51 -20.64 4.40
C TYR A 5 -2.90 -21.94 5.10
N ALA A 6 -1.94 -22.69 5.68
CA ALA A 6 -2.18 -23.90 6.44
C ALA A 6 -2.55 -23.62 7.92
N GLN A 7 -2.35 -22.38 8.40
CA GLN A 7 -2.66 -21.99 9.77
C GLN A 7 -4.17 -21.95 10.02
N ARG A 8 -4.57 -22.34 11.25
CA ARG A 8 -5.96 -22.37 11.72
C ARG A 8 -6.16 -21.34 12.83
N GLN A 9 -7.21 -20.55 12.71
CA GLN A 9 -7.62 -19.61 13.76
C GLN A 9 -8.04 -20.36 15.02
N GLY A 10 -7.71 -19.81 16.19
CA GLY A 10 -7.95 -20.42 17.49
C GLY A 10 -6.95 -21.53 17.88
N VAL A 11 -6.01 -21.90 16.97
CA VAL A 11 -4.94 -22.87 17.21
C VAL A 11 -3.57 -22.24 16.99
N ASP A 12 -3.34 -21.70 15.79
CA ASP A 12 -2.05 -21.14 15.39
C ASP A 12 -1.99 -19.61 15.59
N PHE A 13 -3.13 -18.96 15.62
CA PHE A 13 -3.28 -17.53 15.88
C PHE A 13 -4.71 -17.21 16.32
N ASP A 14 -4.86 -16.16 17.14
CA ASP A 14 -6.18 -15.66 17.55
C ASP A 14 -6.60 -14.47 16.67
N GLU A 15 -5.73 -13.51 16.50
CA GLU A 15 -6.01 -12.25 15.83
C GLU A 15 -4.90 -11.89 14.83
N VAL A 16 -5.29 -11.44 13.64
CA VAL A 16 -4.36 -11.11 12.55
C VAL A 16 -4.45 -9.65 12.11
N PHE A 17 -5.46 -8.92 12.56
CA PHE A 17 -5.70 -7.56 12.11
C PHE A 17 -4.51 -6.64 12.45
N ALA A 18 -4.03 -5.96 11.42
CA ALA A 18 -3.13 -4.83 11.53
C ALA A 18 -3.71 -3.66 10.72
N PRO A 19 -3.65 -2.42 11.22
CA PRO A 19 -4.11 -1.27 10.45
C PRO A 19 -3.22 -1.08 9.22
N VAL A 20 -3.87 -0.81 8.09
CA VAL A 20 -3.21 -0.51 6.81
C VAL A 20 -3.66 0.88 6.37
N ALA A 21 -2.72 1.73 5.94
CA ALA A 21 -3.03 3.06 5.46
C ALA A 21 -3.91 2.98 4.19
N ARG A 22 -4.97 3.78 4.17
CA ARG A 22 -5.74 4.00 2.96
C ARG A 22 -5.06 5.06 2.11
N ILE A 23 -5.23 5.00 0.81
CA ILE A 23 -4.64 6.00 -0.09
C ILE A 23 -5.18 7.42 0.20
N GLU A 24 -6.42 7.53 0.64
CA GLU A 24 -7.03 8.80 1.06
C GLU A 24 -6.28 9.40 2.25
N THR A 25 -5.86 8.57 3.22
CA THR A 25 -5.04 9.03 4.36
C THR A 25 -3.70 9.57 3.89
N VAL A 26 -3.04 8.87 2.96
CA VAL A 26 -1.78 9.33 2.36
C VAL A 26 -1.99 10.68 1.66
N ARG A 27 -3.05 10.82 0.85
CA ARG A 27 -3.38 12.08 0.17
C ARG A 27 -3.64 13.23 1.15
N VAL A 28 -4.33 12.98 2.25
CA VAL A 28 -4.53 13.98 3.31
C VAL A 28 -3.21 14.41 3.94
N LEU A 29 -2.30 13.46 4.23
CA LEU A 29 -0.99 13.78 4.77
C LEU A 29 -0.16 14.63 3.80
N LEU A 30 -0.15 14.27 2.51
CA LEU A 30 0.54 15.04 1.47
C LEU A 30 -0.07 16.43 1.28
N ALA A 31 -1.41 16.57 1.31
CA ALA A 31 -2.09 17.86 1.25
C ALA A 31 -1.74 18.76 2.43
N LEU A 32 -1.69 18.19 3.66
CA LEU A 32 -1.26 18.94 4.86
C LEU A 32 0.21 19.38 4.78
N ALA A 33 1.08 18.55 4.20
CA ALA A 33 2.47 18.91 3.98
C ALA A 33 2.58 20.05 2.94
N ALA A 34 1.90 19.93 1.80
CA ALA A 34 1.87 20.94 0.74
C ALA A 34 1.32 22.27 1.23
N GLN A 35 0.19 22.26 1.97
CA GLN A 35 -0.40 23.48 2.55
C GLN A 35 0.57 24.20 3.47
N GLY A 36 1.43 23.47 4.17
CA GLY A 36 2.43 24.04 5.06
C GLY A 36 3.79 24.31 4.43
N GLY A 37 3.96 24.13 3.11
CA GLY A 37 5.24 24.26 2.41
C GLY A 37 6.31 23.31 2.97
N ARG A 38 5.93 22.08 3.34
CA ARG A 38 6.82 21.14 4.03
C ARG A 38 7.22 19.99 3.14
N GLU A 39 8.50 19.67 3.19
CA GLU A 39 9.04 18.49 2.54
C GLU A 39 8.58 17.21 3.24
N VAL A 40 8.20 16.22 2.45
CA VAL A 40 7.84 14.88 2.91
C VAL A 40 9.01 13.94 2.65
N HIS A 41 9.48 13.29 3.70
CA HIS A 41 10.58 12.33 3.65
C HIS A 41 10.04 10.90 3.67
N HIS A 42 10.85 9.96 3.15
CA HIS A 42 10.52 8.55 3.06
C HIS A 42 11.60 7.70 3.72
N MET A 43 11.17 6.71 4.52
CA MET A 43 12.03 5.66 5.08
C MET A 43 11.38 4.31 4.86
N ASP A 44 12.21 3.29 4.66
CA ASP A 44 11.81 1.90 4.46
C ASP A 44 12.45 0.99 5.50
N VAL A 45 11.67 0.13 6.14
CA VAL A 45 12.16 -0.84 7.13
C VAL A 45 12.50 -2.16 6.46
N LYS A 46 13.77 -2.52 6.49
CA LYS A 46 14.22 -3.79 5.93
C LYS A 46 13.68 -4.98 6.73
N SER A 47 13.08 -5.93 6.00
CA SER A 47 12.58 -7.16 6.61
C SER A 47 11.66 -6.92 7.80
N ALA A 48 10.71 -6.00 7.67
CA ALA A 48 9.85 -5.49 8.73
C ALA A 48 9.23 -6.59 9.60
N PHE A 49 8.64 -7.63 8.99
CA PHE A 49 7.98 -8.70 9.74
C PHE A 49 8.94 -9.49 10.65
N LEU A 50 10.22 -9.60 10.29
CA LEU A 50 11.22 -10.29 11.12
C LEU A 50 11.55 -9.54 12.43
N ASN A 51 11.12 -8.29 12.57
CA ASN A 51 11.25 -7.51 13.80
C ASN A 51 10.08 -7.76 14.77
N GLY A 52 8.92 -8.26 14.28
CA GLY A 52 7.73 -8.50 15.10
C GLY A 52 7.93 -9.67 16.07
N ASP A 53 7.63 -9.46 17.35
CA ASP A 53 7.69 -10.51 18.37
C ASP A 53 6.37 -11.32 18.32
N LEU A 54 6.47 -12.65 18.25
CA LEU A 54 5.31 -13.55 18.29
C LEU A 54 4.84 -13.73 19.73
N ILE A 55 3.54 -13.63 19.94
CA ILE A 55 2.88 -13.96 21.21
C ILE A 55 2.53 -15.44 21.23
N GLU A 56 2.14 -15.95 20.06
CA GLU A 56 1.71 -17.33 19.87
C GLU A 56 2.89 -18.30 19.78
N THR A 57 2.66 -19.54 20.14
CA THR A 57 3.62 -20.62 19.92
C THR A 57 3.50 -21.15 18.49
N VAL A 58 4.46 -20.80 17.64
CA VAL A 58 4.47 -21.21 16.24
C VAL A 58 5.67 -22.12 15.98
N PHE A 59 5.40 -23.28 15.41
CA PHE A 59 6.43 -24.22 14.95
C PHE A 59 6.44 -24.28 13.42
N VAL A 60 7.64 -24.37 12.85
CA VAL A 60 7.85 -24.56 11.41
C VAL A 60 8.81 -25.70 11.15
N GLN A 61 8.64 -26.38 10.03
CA GLN A 61 9.61 -27.36 9.56
C GLN A 61 10.96 -26.70 9.28
N GLN A 62 12.04 -27.43 9.47
CA GLN A 62 13.36 -26.98 9.09
C GLN A 62 13.43 -26.78 7.57
N PRO A 63 13.99 -25.65 7.07
CA PRO A 63 14.06 -25.41 5.65
C PRO A 63 15.03 -26.40 4.97
N PRO A 64 14.76 -26.81 3.73
CA PRO A 64 15.67 -27.64 2.96
C PRO A 64 17.10 -27.04 2.93
N GLY A 65 18.11 -27.86 3.15
CA GLY A 65 19.50 -27.43 3.22
C GLY A 65 19.97 -26.92 4.59
N PHE A 66 19.08 -26.80 5.59
CA PHE A 66 19.38 -26.38 6.96
C PHE A 66 18.79 -27.35 7.98
N ILE A 67 18.83 -28.64 7.67
CA ILE A 67 18.32 -29.69 8.57
C ILE A 67 19.37 -30.01 9.63
N ILE A 68 19.02 -29.83 10.89
CA ILE A 68 19.85 -30.17 12.05
C ILE A 68 19.35 -31.50 12.64
N GLY A 69 20.23 -32.48 12.71
CA GLY A 69 19.89 -33.84 13.17
C GLY A 69 19.15 -34.64 12.10
N ASN A 70 18.30 -35.59 12.52
CA ASN A 70 17.60 -36.54 11.64
C ASN A 70 16.34 -35.96 10.94
N GLY A 71 16.12 -34.65 11.02
CA GLY A 71 14.93 -34.03 10.42
C GLY A 71 13.64 -34.10 11.25
N ASP A 72 13.62 -34.84 12.36
CA ASP A 72 12.44 -34.99 13.22
C ASP A 72 12.12 -33.78 14.09
N LYS A 73 13.06 -32.82 14.16
CA LYS A 73 12.90 -31.61 14.96
C LYS A 73 12.28 -30.48 14.15
N VAL A 74 11.41 -29.71 14.80
CA VAL A 74 10.82 -28.47 14.27
C VAL A 74 11.46 -27.25 14.93
N LEU A 75 11.38 -26.11 14.25
CA LEU A 75 11.87 -24.84 14.79
C LEU A 75 10.73 -24.08 15.45
N LYS A 76 10.90 -23.73 16.74
CA LYS A 76 10.00 -22.78 17.42
C LYS A 76 10.39 -21.36 17.07
N LEU A 77 9.48 -20.61 16.48
CA LEU A 77 9.71 -19.21 16.11
C LEU A 77 9.61 -18.33 17.35
N ARG A 78 10.53 -17.38 17.48
CA ARG A 78 10.49 -16.28 18.48
C ARG A 78 9.96 -14.99 17.87
N LYS A 79 10.20 -14.80 16.56
CA LYS A 79 9.79 -13.64 15.78
C LYS A 79 8.95 -14.06 14.61
N ALA A 80 8.15 -13.14 14.13
CA ALA A 80 7.32 -13.34 12.95
C ALA A 80 8.18 -13.64 11.71
N LEU A 81 7.59 -14.37 10.78
CA LEU A 81 8.20 -14.76 9.52
C LEU A 81 7.24 -14.40 8.39
N TYR A 82 7.79 -13.97 7.25
CA TYR A 82 6.98 -13.73 6.06
C TYR A 82 6.16 -14.97 5.69
N GLY A 83 4.88 -14.75 5.42
CA GLY A 83 3.91 -15.77 5.11
C GLY A 83 3.04 -16.21 6.30
N LEU A 84 3.40 -15.93 7.55
CA LEU A 84 2.51 -16.15 8.71
C LEU A 84 1.36 -15.12 8.68
N ARG A 85 0.14 -15.55 9.02
CA ARG A 85 -1.04 -14.68 9.04
C ARG A 85 -0.95 -13.56 10.08
N GLN A 86 -0.36 -13.83 11.25
CA GLN A 86 -0.18 -12.86 12.33
C GLN A 86 1.06 -11.95 12.18
N ALA A 87 1.92 -12.18 11.18
CA ALA A 87 3.15 -11.41 11.02
C ALA A 87 2.92 -9.89 10.86
N PRO A 88 1.93 -9.40 10.07
CA PRO A 88 1.63 -7.97 10.00
C PRO A 88 1.24 -7.36 11.34
N ARG A 89 0.45 -8.07 12.15
CA ARG A 89 0.03 -7.63 13.48
C ARG A 89 1.21 -7.58 14.45
N ALA A 90 2.05 -8.61 14.48
CA ALA A 90 3.24 -8.66 15.33
C ALA A 90 4.19 -7.50 15.01
N TRP A 91 4.42 -7.21 13.73
CA TRP A 91 5.21 -6.08 13.28
C TRP A 91 4.58 -4.73 13.66
N ASN A 92 3.29 -4.53 13.36
CA ASN A 92 2.60 -3.29 13.71
C ASN A 92 2.65 -3.01 15.22
N SER A 93 2.46 -4.03 16.06
CA SER A 93 2.56 -3.93 17.52
C SER A 93 3.96 -3.53 17.97
N LYS A 94 5.01 -4.07 17.32
CA LYS A 94 6.40 -3.70 17.59
C LYS A 94 6.68 -2.26 17.23
N LEU A 95 6.29 -1.84 16.03
CA LEU A 95 6.48 -0.48 15.55
C LEU A 95 5.72 0.55 16.41
N ASP A 96 4.47 0.24 16.78
CA ASP A 96 3.65 1.08 17.66
C ASP A 96 4.35 1.33 19.01
N LYS A 97 4.83 0.26 19.66
CA LYS A 97 5.58 0.37 20.93
C LYS A 97 6.80 1.27 20.80
N GLU A 98 7.58 1.14 19.74
CA GLU A 98 8.79 1.96 19.54
C GLU A 98 8.43 3.41 19.23
N LEU A 99 7.41 3.70 18.44
CA LEU A 99 6.94 5.05 18.15
C LEU A 99 6.39 5.72 19.42
N VAL A 100 5.60 5.01 20.25
CA VAL A 100 5.10 5.51 21.53
C VAL A 100 6.26 5.80 22.49
N ALA A 101 7.27 4.94 22.56
CA ALA A 101 8.48 5.15 23.36
C ALA A 101 9.27 6.40 22.91
N LEU A 102 9.20 6.78 21.62
CA LEU A 102 9.77 8.01 21.08
C LEU A 102 8.87 9.24 21.27
N GLY A 103 7.77 9.12 22.03
CA GLY A 103 6.87 10.22 22.39
C GLY A 103 5.81 10.53 21.32
N PHE A 104 5.58 9.61 20.38
CA PHE A 104 4.48 9.75 19.44
C PHE A 104 3.15 9.30 20.04
N VAL A 105 2.09 9.99 19.64
CA VAL A 105 0.72 9.63 19.99
C VAL A 105 0.01 9.17 18.71
N ARG A 106 -0.50 7.96 18.73
CA ARG A 106 -1.30 7.37 17.67
C ARG A 106 -2.66 8.08 17.56
N ARG A 107 -3.11 8.35 16.35
CA ARG A 107 -4.39 9.04 16.12
C ARG A 107 -5.56 8.05 16.27
N LYS A 108 -6.61 8.47 17.01
CA LYS A 108 -7.78 7.61 17.28
C LYS A 108 -8.61 7.29 16.03
N LEU A 109 -8.71 8.25 15.10
CA LEU A 109 -9.51 8.08 13.87
C LEU A 109 -8.72 7.42 12.73
N GLU A 110 -7.39 7.47 12.79
CA GLU A 110 -6.52 6.92 11.76
C GLU A 110 -5.29 6.27 12.42
N HIS A 111 -5.37 4.98 12.62
CA HIS A 111 -4.41 4.21 13.41
C HIS A 111 -3.03 4.06 12.77
N VAL A 112 -2.88 4.45 11.52
CA VAL A 112 -1.59 4.45 10.82
C VAL A 112 -0.87 5.80 10.90
N VAL A 113 -1.50 6.81 11.53
CA VAL A 113 -0.93 8.15 11.66
C VAL A 113 -0.52 8.40 13.11
N TYR A 114 0.72 8.81 13.26
CA TYR A 114 1.36 9.15 14.54
C TYR A 114 1.77 10.61 14.56
N ARG A 115 1.65 11.25 15.72
CA ARG A 115 2.05 12.63 15.91
C ARG A 115 2.87 12.79 17.17
N ARG A 116 4.03 13.42 17.06
CA ARG A 116 4.82 13.93 18.20
C ARG A 116 4.72 15.45 18.23
N ARG A 117 4.42 16.03 19.37
CA ARG A 117 4.43 17.49 19.60
C ARG A 117 5.64 17.88 20.42
N SER A 118 6.26 19.00 20.07
CA SER A 118 7.22 19.75 20.86
C SER A 118 6.65 21.14 21.13
N LYS A 119 7.30 21.96 21.97
CA LYS A 119 6.80 23.29 22.39
C LYS A 119 6.34 24.14 21.18
N ASN A 120 7.13 24.21 20.11
CA ASN A 120 6.86 25.04 18.92
C ASN A 120 6.93 24.24 17.60
N SER A 121 6.86 22.91 17.67
CA SER A 121 7.01 22.04 16.51
C SER A 121 6.11 20.81 16.62
N PHE A 122 5.93 20.14 15.51
CA PHE A 122 5.32 18.83 15.48
C PHE A 122 6.00 17.95 14.42
N LEU A 123 5.88 16.65 14.58
CA LEU A 123 6.26 15.67 13.58
C LEU A 123 5.10 14.74 13.33
N LEU A 124 4.75 14.54 12.07
CA LEU A 124 3.75 13.57 11.62
C LEU A 124 4.45 12.41 10.91
N VAL A 125 4.02 11.21 11.24
CA VAL A 125 4.47 9.97 10.61
C VAL A 125 3.26 9.20 10.15
N GLY A 126 3.20 8.88 8.85
CA GLY A 126 2.25 7.95 8.27
C GLY A 126 2.95 6.62 8.02
N VAL A 127 2.33 5.52 8.39
CA VAL A 127 2.89 4.17 8.30
C VAL A 127 2.10 3.33 7.30
N TYR A 128 2.80 2.70 6.35
CA TYR A 128 2.22 1.67 5.49
C TYR A 128 3.13 0.44 5.52
N VAL A 129 2.81 -0.51 6.35
CA VAL A 129 3.58 -1.74 6.61
C VAL A 129 5.03 -1.42 7.00
N ASP A 130 5.94 -1.38 6.05
CA ASP A 130 7.38 -1.12 6.16
C ASP A 130 7.78 0.31 5.75
N ASP A 131 6.92 1.00 5.01
CA ASP A 131 7.12 2.35 4.53
C ASP A 131 6.65 3.41 5.55
N LEU A 132 7.50 4.39 5.84
CA LEU A 132 7.19 5.53 6.68
C LEU A 132 7.32 6.83 5.88
N ILE A 133 6.24 7.62 5.83
CA ILE A 133 6.27 9.00 5.34
C ILE A 133 6.32 9.95 6.54
N ILE A 134 7.20 10.96 6.47
CA ILE A 134 7.54 11.80 7.61
C ILE A 134 7.58 13.25 7.17
N PHE A 135 6.89 14.14 7.89
CA PHE A 135 7.01 15.58 7.68
C PHE A 135 6.75 16.38 8.94
N GLY A 136 7.27 17.59 8.97
CA GLY A 136 7.11 18.55 10.05
C GLY A 136 7.74 19.89 9.69
N PRO A 137 7.54 20.95 10.49
CA PRO A 137 8.08 22.28 10.19
C PRO A 137 9.60 22.39 10.41
N ASN A 138 10.21 21.44 11.12
CA ASN A 138 11.62 21.54 11.52
C ASN A 138 12.42 20.35 10.98
N VAL A 139 13.34 20.60 10.06
CA VAL A 139 14.21 19.59 9.45
C VAL A 139 15.11 18.87 10.50
N ARG A 140 15.48 19.56 11.59
CA ARG A 140 16.27 18.94 12.67
C ARG A 140 15.48 17.82 13.35
N ASP A 141 14.19 18.04 13.62
CA ASP A 141 13.31 17.04 14.23
C ASP A 141 13.16 15.80 13.34
N ILE A 142 13.10 16.01 12.01
CA ILE A 142 13.04 14.92 11.02
C ILE A 142 14.35 14.12 11.03
N LYS A 143 15.51 14.80 10.98
CA LYS A 143 16.83 14.15 11.02
C LYS A 143 17.04 13.37 12.32
N GLN A 144 16.64 13.94 13.44
CA GLN A 144 16.71 13.28 14.73
C GLN A 144 15.84 12.01 14.75
N PHE A 145 14.59 12.10 14.32
CA PHE A 145 13.69 10.96 14.25
C PHE A 145 14.23 9.84 13.35
N LYS A 146 14.74 10.17 12.16
CA LYS A 146 15.41 9.20 11.28
C LYS A 146 16.55 8.46 11.99
N SER A 147 17.40 9.20 12.71
CA SER A 147 18.49 8.61 13.49
C SER A 147 17.98 7.73 14.65
N GLU A 148 16.92 8.16 15.35
CA GLU A 148 16.27 7.38 16.42
C GLU A 148 15.72 6.06 15.89
N MET A 149 15.04 6.08 14.74
CA MET A 149 14.47 4.88 14.10
C MET A 149 15.54 3.93 13.57
N MET A 150 16.60 4.44 12.96
CA MET A 150 17.74 3.62 12.47
C MET A 150 18.49 2.89 13.57
N LYS A 151 18.45 3.41 14.82
CA LYS A 151 19.00 2.71 16.00
C LYS A 151 18.11 1.55 16.46
N LYS A 152 16.81 1.57 16.12
CA LYS A 152 15.83 0.57 16.52
C LYS A 152 15.66 -0.54 15.48
N PHE A 153 15.70 -0.16 14.22
CA PHE A 153 15.44 -1.05 13.08
C PHE A 153 16.50 -0.87 11.99
N SER A 154 16.76 -1.94 11.24
CA SER A 154 17.51 -1.83 9.99
C SER A 154 16.63 -1.10 8.97
N MET A 155 16.98 0.14 8.64
CA MET A 155 16.17 1.02 7.78
C MET A 155 17.01 1.68 6.70
N SER A 156 16.37 1.99 5.57
CA SER A 156 16.91 2.85 4.51
C SER A 156 16.25 4.23 4.61
N ASP A 157 17.05 5.29 4.60
CA ASP A 157 16.57 6.65 4.33
C ASP A 157 16.53 6.85 2.81
N LEU A 158 15.33 6.98 2.26
CA LEU A 158 15.11 7.18 0.82
C LEU A 158 15.07 8.68 0.44
N GLY A 159 15.36 9.57 1.39
CA GLY A 159 15.37 11.01 1.15
C GLY A 159 13.99 11.62 1.06
N LEU A 160 13.80 12.54 0.10
CA LEU A 160 12.50 13.12 -0.21
C LEU A 160 11.62 12.08 -0.87
N LEU A 161 10.34 12.08 -0.49
CA LEU A 161 9.36 11.19 -1.08
C LEU A 161 9.21 11.50 -2.58
N SER A 162 9.57 10.56 -3.42
CA SER A 162 9.47 10.64 -4.88
C SER A 162 8.59 9.55 -5.50
N TYR A 163 8.40 8.46 -4.77
CA TYR A 163 7.56 7.33 -5.19
C TYR A 163 6.95 6.65 -3.97
N TYR A 164 5.64 6.40 -3.99
CA TYR A 164 4.94 5.78 -2.87
C TYR A 164 3.74 4.98 -3.35
N LEU A 165 3.72 3.70 -3.02
CA LEU A 165 2.61 2.81 -3.37
C LEU A 165 2.20 2.89 -4.86
N GLY A 166 3.16 2.92 -5.77
CA GLY A 166 2.87 3.00 -7.21
C GLY A 166 2.49 4.38 -7.72
N ILE A 167 2.58 5.43 -6.88
CA ILE A 167 2.32 6.83 -7.22
C ILE A 167 3.64 7.60 -7.24
N GLU A 168 3.89 8.29 -8.33
CA GLU A 168 5.00 9.24 -8.48
C GLU A 168 4.67 10.53 -7.74
N VAL A 169 5.58 11.01 -6.92
CA VAL A 169 5.41 12.22 -6.09
C VAL A 169 6.49 13.23 -6.48
N LYS A 170 6.09 14.39 -6.97
CA LYS A 170 7.00 15.51 -7.23
C LYS A 170 6.74 16.61 -6.21
N GLN A 171 7.79 17.02 -5.52
CA GLN A 171 7.76 18.09 -4.53
C GLN A 171 8.55 19.30 -5.06
N GLY A 172 8.04 20.50 -4.92
CA GLY A 172 8.67 21.74 -5.36
C GLY A 172 7.95 22.96 -4.82
N ASP A 173 8.42 24.16 -5.19
CA ASP A 173 7.90 25.45 -4.71
C ASP A 173 6.40 25.66 -4.98
N GLY A 174 5.87 25.01 -6.02
CA GLY A 174 4.44 25.05 -6.39
C GLY A 174 3.58 24.06 -5.61
N GLY A 175 4.17 23.24 -4.73
CA GLY A 175 3.44 22.23 -3.97
C GLY A 175 3.85 20.78 -4.25
N ILE A 176 2.93 19.84 -4.02
CA ILE A 176 3.15 18.41 -4.24
C ILE A 176 2.23 17.91 -5.34
N THR A 177 2.83 17.35 -6.40
CA THR A 177 2.09 16.77 -7.53
C THR A 177 2.16 15.24 -7.47
N LEU A 178 1.02 14.59 -7.73
CA LEU A 178 0.88 13.14 -7.79
C LEU A 178 0.59 12.70 -9.23
N SER A 179 1.31 11.70 -9.71
CA SER A 179 1.10 11.10 -11.04
C SER A 179 1.31 9.58 -11.01
N GLN A 180 0.83 8.90 -12.04
CA GLN A 180 1.03 7.46 -12.24
C GLN A 180 1.43 7.17 -13.69
N SER A 181 2.31 7.98 -14.26
CA SER A 181 2.68 7.90 -15.68
C SER A 181 3.25 6.54 -16.05
N SER A 182 4.19 6.04 -15.26
CA SER A 182 4.80 4.72 -15.46
C SER A 182 3.77 3.57 -15.32
N TYR A 183 2.80 3.72 -14.43
CA TYR A 183 1.73 2.74 -14.25
C TYR A 183 0.73 2.77 -15.41
N ALA A 184 0.37 3.96 -15.91
CA ALA A 184 -0.49 4.11 -17.09
C ALA A 184 0.11 3.42 -18.32
N VAL A 185 1.41 3.61 -18.58
CA VAL A 185 2.11 2.90 -19.66
C VAL A 185 2.02 1.39 -19.51
N LYS A 186 2.21 0.85 -18.30
CA LYS A 186 2.08 -0.60 -18.05
C LYS A 186 0.67 -1.13 -18.31
N ILE A 187 -0.38 -0.36 -18.00
CA ILE A 187 -1.77 -0.73 -18.30
C ILE A 187 -1.96 -0.82 -19.82
N LEU A 188 -1.51 0.22 -20.54
CA LEU A 188 -1.63 0.26 -22.02
C LEU A 188 -0.86 -0.88 -22.68
N GLU A 189 0.35 -1.17 -22.20
CA GLU A 189 1.14 -2.32 -22.69
C GLU A 189 0.43 -3.66 -22.43
N GLY A 190 -0.08 -3.84 -21.21
CA GLY A 190 -0.80 -5.06 -20.83
C GLY A 190 -2.13 -5.26 -21.57
N ALA A 191 -2.77 -4.16 -22.00
CA ALA A 191 -3.97 -4.17 -22.82
C ALA A 191 -3.68 -4.25 -24.34
N GLY A 192 -2.41 -4.24 -24.77
CA GLY A 192 -2.03 -4.20 -26.18
C GLY A 192 -2.30 -2.87 -26.88
N MET A 193 -2.44 -1.78 -26.12
CA MET A 193 -2.86 -0.45 -26.60
C MET A 193 -1.75 0.61 -26.57
N LYS A 194 -0.49 0.22 -26.46
CA LYS A 194 0.66 1.13 -26.32
C LYS A 194 0.73 2.22 -27.41
N ASN A 195 0.29 1.93 -28.63
CA ASN A 195 0.38 2.80 -29.80
C ASN A 195 -1.00 3.29 -30.28
N CYS A 196 -2.03 3.19 -29.46
CA CYS A 196 -3.36 3.69 -29.81
C CYS A 196 -3.40 5.22 -29.74
N ASN A 197 -4.22 5.82 -30.59
CA ASN A 197 -4.48 7.24 -30.55
C ASN A 197 -5.21 7.61 -29.25
N PRO A 198 -4.87 8.74 -28.61
CA PRO A 198 -5.56 9.21 -27.42
C PRO A 198 -7.00 9.60 -27.74
N CYS A 199 -7.90 9.38 -26.77
CA CYS A 199 -9.27 9.85 -26.82
C CYS A 199 -9.50 10.91 -25.74
N ASP A 200 -10.07 12.05 -26.11
CA ASP A 200 -10.28 13.19 -25.21
C ASP A 200 -11.40 12.92 -24.19
N THR A 201 -12.34 12.04 -24.51
CA THR A 201 -13.52 11.77 -23.69
C THR A 201 -13.57 10.30 -23.31
N PRO A 202 -13.43 9.95 -22.02
CA PRO A 202 -13.36 8.55 -21.59
C PRO A 202 -14.69 7.79 -21.73
N MET A 203 -15.79 8.50 -21.95
CA MET A 203 -17.11 7.90 -22.17
C MET A 203 -18.08 8.89 -22.79
N GLU A 204 -18.85 8.46 -23.78
CA GLU A 204 -19.92 9.26 -24.38
C GLU A 204 -21.02 9.60 -23.37
N CYS A 205 -21.55 10.81 -23.47
CA CYS A 205 -22.69 11.24 -22.67
C CYS A 205 -23.92 10.38 -22.97
N ARG A 206 -24.65 9.95 -21.93
CA ARG A 206 -25.91 9.19 -22.01
C ARG A 206 -25.77 7.81 -22.67
N LEU A 207 -24.57 7.22 -22.72
CA LEU A 207 -24.34 5.87 -23.19
C LEU A 207 -25.22 4.87 -22.42
N LYS A 208 -26.06 4.13 -23.16
CA LYS A 208 -26.94 3.10 -22.58
C LYS A 208 -26.27 1.75 -22.69
N LEU A 209 -25.87 1.20 -21.56
CA LEU A 209 -25.30 -0.14 -21.44
C LEU A 209 -26.29 -1.04 -20.72
N CYS A 210 -26.42 -2.27 -21.17
CA CYS A 210 -27.29 -3.25 -20.52
C CYS A 210 -26.58 -4.59 -20.32
N LYS A 211 -27.01 -5.29 -19.28
CA LYS A 211 -26.62 -6.69 -19.06
C LYS A 211 -27.34 -7.56 -20.08
N LYS A 212 -26.80 -7.70 -21.30
CA LYS A 212 -27.40 -8.59 -22.31
C LYS A 212 -27.06 -10.05 -21.99
N LYS A 213 -28.08 -10.87 -21.85
CA LYS A 213 -27.94 -12.32 -21.97
C LYS A 213 -27.92 -12.68 -23.48
N GLY A 214 -26.77 -13.08 -24.01
CA GLY A 214 -26.72 -13.64 -25.41
C GLY A 214 -25.78 -12.92 -26.38
N GLY A 215 -24.85 -12.06 -25.95
CA GLY A 215 -23.76 -11.56 -26.81
C GLY A 215 -22.52 -12.44 -26.77
N GLU A 216 -21.52 -12.13 -27.62
CA GLU A 216 -20.21 -12.78 -27.59
C GLU A 216 -19.58 -12.62 -26.19
N ALA A 217 -19.26 -13.74 -25.55
CA ALA A 217 -18.72 -13.77 -24.20
C ALA A 217 -17.26 -13.27 -24.20
N VAL A 218 -16.94 -12.42 -23.28
CA VAL A 218 -15.58 -11.93 -23.01
C VAL A 218 -15.05 -12.64 -21.77
N ASP A 219 -13.74 -12.89 -21.72
CA ASP A 219 -13.11 -13.43 -20.53
C ASP A 219 -13.31 -12.47 -19.33
N PRO A 220 -14.10 -12.88 -18.31
CA PRO A 220 -14.35 -12.02 -17.15
C PRO A 220 -13.09 -11.77 -16.33
N THR A 221 -12.08 -12.65 -16.42
CA THR A 221 -10.83 -12.51 -15.65
C THR A 221 -9.97 -11.41 -16.25
N ALA A 222 -9.80 -11.40 -17.57
CA ALA A 222 -9.11 -10.33 -18.28
C ALA A 222 -9.81 -8.98 -18.08
N TYR A 223 -11.15 -8.95 -18.21
CA TYR A 223 -11.93 -7.75 -17.96
C TYR A 223 -11.73 -7.19 -16.55
N ARG A 224 -11.85 -8.03 -15.51
CA ARG A 224 -11.64 -7.65 -14.12
C ARG A 224 -10.22 -7.16 -13.85
N SER A 225 -9.22 -7.73 -14.50
CA SER A 225 -7.82 -7.30 -14.37
C SER A 225 -7.64 -5.87 -14.86
N ILE A 226 -8.17 -5.52 -16.04
CA ILE A 226 -8.09 -4.16 -16.59
C ILE A 226 -8.87 -3.18 -15.71
N ILE A 227 -10.11 -3.53 -15.31
CA ILE A 227 -10.90 -2.70 -14.41
C ILE A 227 -10.18 -2.45 -13.09
N GLY A 228 -9.54 -3.46 -12.52
CA GLY A 228 -8.72 -3.32 -11.30
C GLY A 228 -7.61 -2.29 -11.48
N SER A 229 -6.92 -2.33 -12.61
CA SER A 229 -5.87 -1.37 -12.96
C SER A 229 -6.42 0.04 -13.17
N LEU A 230 -7.55 0.19 -13.89
CA LEU A 230 -8.21 1.48 -14.10
C LEU A 230 -8.71 2.08 -12.77
N ARG A 231 -9.26 1.28 -11.88
CA ARG A 231 -9.68 1.74 -10.53
C ARG A 231 -8.50 2.26 -9.72
N TYR A 232 -7.32 1.71 -9.92
CA TYR A 232 -6.13 2.19 -9.22
C TYR A 232 -5.62 3.52 -9.79
N ILE A 233 -5.67 3.71 -11.13
CA ILE A 233 -5.23 4.97 -11.75
C ILE A 233 -6.13 6.17 -11.42
N VAL A 234 -7.40 5.94 -11.06
CA VAL A 234 -8.34 6.98 -10.60
C VAL A 234 -7.79 7.75 -9.39
N ASN A 235 -6.88 7.18 -8.62
CA ASN A 235 -6.24 7.89 -7.51
C ASN A 235 -5.48 9.17 -7.94
N THR A 236 -4.97 9.22 -9.17
CA THR A 236 -4.31 10.39 -9.74
C THR A 236 -5.04 10.99 -10.95
N ARG A 237 -6.05 10.27 -11.47
CA ARG A 237 -6.90 10.67 -12.59
C ARG A 237 -8.38 10.63 -12.19
N PRO A 238 -8.82 11.55 -11.31
CA PRO A 238 -10.22 11.58 -10.83
C PRO A 238 -11.23 11.86 -11.95
N ASP A 239 -10.80 12.45 -13.05
CA ASP A 239 -11.58 12.66 -14.28
C ASP A 239 -12.13 11.34 -14.86
N LEU A 240 -11.41 10.23 -14.71
CA LEU A 240 -11.82 8.89 -15.15
C LEU A 240 -12.80 8.19 -14.20
N ALA A 241 -13.02 8.72 -12.98
CA ALA A 241 -13.73 8.01 -11.92
C ALA A 241 -15.15 7.58 -12.31
N TYR A 242 -15.90 8.45 -12.99
CA TYR A 242 -17.27 8.15 -13.44
C TYR A 242 -17.28 7.02 -14.45
N ALA A 243 -16.48 7.11 -15.50
CA ALA A 243 -16.44 6.15 -16.58
C ALA A 243 -15.95 4.77 -16.08
N VAL A 244 -14.89 4.74 -15.26
CA VAL A 244 -14.42 3.51 -14.60
C VAL A 244 -15.48 2.93 -13.68
N GLY A 245 -16.24 3.77 -12.96
CA GLY A 245 -17.37 3.35 -12.14
C GLY A 245 -18.49 2.67 -12.97
N VAL A 246 -18.79 3.18 -14.16
CA VAL A 246 -19.79 2.60 -15.06
C VAL A 246 -19.35 1.23 -15.55
N VAL A 247 -18.17 1.09 -16.13
CA VAL A 247 -17.67 -0.20 -16.66
C VAL A 247 -17.46 -1.23 -15.54
N SER A 248 -17.18 -0.81 -14.34
CA SER A 248 -17.05 -1.69 -13.17
C SER A 248 -18.33 -2.46 -12.81
N ARG A 249 -19.51 -1.99 -13.24
CA ARG A 249 -20.80 -2.66 -12.97
C ARG A 249 -20.96 -3.98 -13.73
N TYR A 250 -20.13 -4.22 -14.74
CA TYR A 250 -20.24 -5.36 -15.65
C TYR A 250 -19.18 -6.43 -15.42
N MET A 251 -18.40 -6.36 -14.30
CA MET A 251 -17.32 -7.31 -13.99
C MET A 251 -17.78 -8.75 -13.79
N GLU A 252 -19.05 -8.99 -13.45
CA GLU A 252 -19.61 -10.32 -13.24
C GLU A 252 -19.77 -11.09 -14.55
N ALA A 253 -20.37 -10.44 -15.57
CA ALA A 253 -20.65 -11.01 -16.87
C ALA A 253 -20.43 -9.97 -17.97
N PRO A 254 -19.18 -9.66 -18.32
CA PRO A 254 -18.87 -8.67 -19.36
C PRO A 254 -19.22 -9.20 -20.74
N GLY A 255 -19.85 -8.36 -21.55
CA GLY A 255 -20.05 -8.64 -22.98
C GLY A 255 -19.09 -7.82 -23.84
N ARG A 256 -19.10 -8.10 -25.17
CA ARG A 256 -18.24 -7.42 -26.15
C ARG A 256 -18.38 -5.90 -26.11
N GLU A 257 -19.60 -5.37 -25.92
CA GLU A 257 -19.84 -3.94 -25.83
C GLU A 257 -19.09 -3.31 -24.65
N HIS A 258 -19.06 -4.02 -23.50
CA HIS A 258 -18.33 -3.57 -22.30
C HIS A 258 -16.82 -3.60 -22.52
N TRP A 259 -16.32 -4.61 -23.25
CA TRP A 259 -14.90 -4.72 -23.59
C TRP A 259 -14.43 -3.59 -24.50
N LEU A 260 -15.23 -3.27 -25.55
CA LEU A 260 -14.88 -2.19 -26.48
C LEU A 260 -14.78 -0.83 -25.80
N LEU A 261 -15.54 -0.61 -24.73
CA LEU A 261 -15.44 0.63 -23.94
C LEU A 261 -14.12 0.75 -23.17
N LEU A 262 -13.48 -0.36 -22.83
CA LEU A 262 -12.17 -0.30 -22.17
C LEU A 262 -11.08 0.27 -23.10
N ASN A 263 -11.28 0.19 -24.42
CA ASN A 263 -10.35 0.71 -25.41
C ASN A 263 -10.41 2.25 -25.55
N ILE A 264 -11.30 2.93 -24.82
CA ILE A 264 -11.44 4.38 -24.84
C ILE A 264 -10.62 5.04 -23.73
N PHE A 265 -10.31 4.28 -22.67
CA PHE A 265 -9.52 4.77 -21.54
C PHE A 265 -8.03 4.84 -21.86
#